data_dc072915033b6e78ebfdba6fce9d443e
#
_entry.id   dc072915033b6e78ebfdba6fce9d443e
#
_cell.length_a   1.000
_cell.length_b   1.000
_cell.length_c   1.000
_cell.angle_alpha   90.00
_cell.angle_beta   90.00
_cell.angle_gamma   90.00
#
_symmetry.space_group_name_H-M   'P 1'
#
loop_
_entity.id
_entity.type
_entity.pdbx_description
1 polymer ?
#
loop_
_entity_poly.entity_id
_entity_poly.type
_entity_poly.pdbx_seq_one_letter_code
_entity_poly.pdbx_strand_id
1 'polypeptide(L)'
;MGETVKQENNPPKPIILNVFDMNCAGHINHGLWTHPRDESYRFNELSYWTGLAKTLEQGLFDGLFLADITGCYDVYQHNIDVTLKESVQLPSHDPTTLVSAMASVTEHLGFGITVNLSYETPYQFARRMASLDHLTQGRLGWNIVTGYLDSAERLIGNQGLKAHDSVSYTH
;
A
#
# COMPACT_ATOMS: atom_id res chain seq x y z
N MET A 1 -3.56 12.46 -56.09
CA MET A 1 -2.47 12.76 -55.12
C MET A 1 -2.84 12.05 -53.83
N GLY A 2 -2.22 10.91 -53.57
CA GLY A 2 -2.47 10.15 -52.36
C GLY A 2 -1.48 10.61 -51.30
N GLU A 3 -2.01 11.12 -50.20
CA GLU A 3 -1.18 11.39 -49.01
C GLU A 3 -0.78 10.07 -48.37
N THR A 4 0.50 9.79 -48.40
CA THR A 4 1.11 8.68 -47.66
C THR A 4 1.13 9.02 -46.19
N VAL A 5 0.21 8.43 -45.40
CA VAL A 5 0.26 8.52 -43.92
C VAL A 5 1.56 7.86 -43.49
N LYS A 6 2.52 8.65 -43.04
CA LYS A 6 3.71 8.16 -42.35
C LYS A 6 3.27 7.51 -41.04
N GLN A 7 3.33 6.21 -40.92
CA GLN A 7 3.28 5.51 -39.65
C GLN A 7 4.49 5.97 -38.80
N GLU A 8 4.27 6.75 -37.79
CA GLU A 8 5.29 7.02 -36.77
C GLU A 8 5.60 5.71 -36.06
N ASN A 9 6.81 5.19 -36.28
CA ASN A 9 7.37 4.07 -35.54
C ASN A 9 7.68 4.53 -34.09
N ASN A 10 6.66 4.68 -33.26
CA ASN A 10 6.87 4.88 -31.83
C ASN A 10 7.46 3.57 -31.26
N PRO A 11 8.55 3.67 -30.49
CA PRO A 11 9.08 2.50 -29.80
C PRO A 11 8.01 1.90 -28.87
N PRO A 12 7.99 0.58 -28.68
CA PRO A 12 7.02 -0.05 -27.79
C PRO A 12 7.14 0.58 -26.40
N LYS A 13 6.00 0.90 -25.79
CA LYS A 13 5.98 1.45 -24.42
C LYS A 13 6.50 0.40 -23.45
N PRO A 14 7.35 0.78 -22.49
CA PRO A 14 7.81 -0.14 -21.47
C PRO A 14 6.65 -0.69 -20.65
N ILE A 15 6.75 -1.95 -20.23
CA ILE A 15 5.81 -2.56 -19.27
C ILE A 15 6.29 -2.14 -17.88
N ILE A 16 5.39 -1.57 -17.10
CA ILE A 16 5.63 -1.20 -15.70
C ILE A 16 5.15 -2.34 -14.81
N LEU A 17 6.04 -2.89 -13.99
CA LEU A 17 5.76 -4.00 -13.09
C LEU A 17 5.84 -3.54 -11.63
N ASN A 18 4.71 -3.66 -10.92
CA ASN A 18 4.65 -3.38 -9.49
C ASN A 18 4.25 -4.63 -8.72
N VAL A 19 4.88 -4.84 -7.58
CA VAL A 19 4.45 -5.83 -6.60
C VAL A 19 3.44 -5.19 -5.65
N PHE A 20 2.46 -5.96 -5.23
CA PHE A 20 1.46 -5.56 -4.25
C PHE A 20 1.69 -6.33 -2.96
N ASP A 21 1.72 -5.63 -1.84
CA ASP A 21 1.81 -6.23 -0.50
C ASP A 21 1.08 -5.36 0.53
N MET A 22 0.99 -5.84 1.77
CA MET A 22 0.41 -5.12 2.89
C MET A 22 1.22 -5.42 4.16
N ASN A 23 1.36 -4.44 5.05
CA ASN A 23 2.15 -4.61 6.27
C ASN A 23 1.41 -5.43 7.34
N CYS A 24 1.07 -6.66 6.98
CA CYS A 24 0.39 -7.67 7.82
C CYS A 24 0.62 -9.07 7.26
N ALA A 25 0.18 -10.10 7.97
CA ALA A 25 0.14 -11.46 7.43
C ALA A 25 -1.13 -11.69 6.61
N GLY A 26 -1.02 -12.28 5.43
CA GLY A 26 -2.13 -12.92 4.74
C GLY A 26 -3.05 -12.06 3.87
N HIS A 27 -2.68 -10.84 3.52
CA HIS A 27 -3.54 -10.00 2.68
C HIS A 27 -3.70 -10.56 1.24
N ILE A 28 -4.95 -10.78 0.82
CA ILE A 28 -5.39 -11.22 -0.54
C ILE A 28 -4.77 -12.54 -1.04
N ASN A 29 -3.99 -13.25 -0.29
CA ASN A 29 -3.33 -14.48 -0.76
C ASN A 29 -4.16 -15.77 -0.59
N HIS A 30 -5.46 -15.66 -0.37
CA HIS A 30 -6.45 -16.75 -0.41
C HIS A 30 -6.04 -18.02 0.36
N GLY A 31 -5.51 -17.86 1.58
CA GLY A 31 -5.05 -18.97 2.43
C GLY A 31 -3.60 -19.41 2.19
N LEU A 32 -2.90 -18.87 1.20
CA LEU A 32 -1.49 -19.22 0.94
C LEU A 32 -0.54 -18.77 2.06
N TRP A 33 -0.97 -17.84 2.92
CA TRP A 33 -0.26 -17.45 4.14
C TRP A 33 -0.04 -18.63 5.12
N THR A 34 -0.76 -19.73 4.95
CA THR A 34 -0.52 -20.98 5.69
C THR A 34 0.51 -21.89 5.02
N HIS A 35 1.01 -21.53 3.83
CA HIS A 35 1.97 -22.34 3.10
C HIS A 35 3.32 -22.40 3.82
N PRO A 36 4.00 -23.57 3.92
CA PRO A 36 5.27 -23.71 4.68
C PRO A 36 6.42 -22.80 4.21
N ARG A 37 6.34 -22.22 3.00
CA ARG A 37 7.33 -21.29 2.46
C ARG A 37 6.89 -19.82 2.58
N ASP A 38 5.70 -19.56 3.12
CA ASP A 38 5.27 -18.18 3.36
C ASP A 38 6.05 -17.60 4.53
N GLU A 39 6.55 -16.39 4.35
CA GLU A 39 7.26 -15.63 5.38
C GLU A 39 6.54 -14.34 5.77
N SER A 40 5.31 -14.14 5.32
CA SER A 40 4.54 -12.92 5.60
C SER A 40 4.28 -12.69 7.10
N TYR A 41 4.37 -13.75 7.90
CA TYR A 41 4.32 -13.64 9.38
C TYR A 41 5.47 -12.80 9.97
N ARG A 42 6.54 -12.55 9.19
CA ARG A 42 7.68 -11.70 9.57
C ARG A 42 7.45 -10.22 9.21
N PHE A 43 6.23 -9.84 8.91
CA PHE A 43 5.88 -8.46 8.53
C PHE A 43 6.30 -7.39 9.57
N ASN A 44 6.53 -7.77 10.82
CA ASN A 44 7.05 -6.93 11.89
C ASN A 44 8.58 -6.88 11.97
N GLU A 45 9.29 -7.58 11.08
CA GLU A 45 10.75 -7.59 11.02
C GLU A 45 11.25 -6.68 9.89
N LEU A 46 12.08 -5.71 10.23
CA LEU A 46 12.64 -4.80 9.21
C LEU A 46 13.48 -5.53 8.16
N SER A 47 14.15 -6.63 8.54
CA SER A 47 14.93 -7.48 7.64
C SER A 47 14.09 -8.12 6.53
N TYR A 48 12.84 -8.46 6.81
CA TYR A 48 11.88 -8.97 5.81
C TYR A 48 11.67 -7.94 4.70
N TRP A 49 11.31 -6.71 5.07
CA TRP A 49 11.01 -5.63 4.13
C TRP A 49 12.23 -5.16 3.33
N THR A 50 13.38 -5.00 3.98
CA THR A 50 14.62 -4.62 3.29
C THR A 50 15.12 -5.74 2.38
N GLY A 51 14.92 -7.01 2.75
CA GLY A 51 15.19 -8.17 1.91
C GLY A 51 14.27 -8.21 0.69
N LEU A 52 12.97 -8.02 0.88
CA LEU A 52 11.99 -7.93 -0.21
C LEU A 52 12.35 -6.81 -1.19
N ALA A 53 12.63 -5.60 -0.69
CA ALA A 53 12.97 -4.46 -1.54
C ALA A 53 14.20 -4.75 -2.42
N LYS A 54 15.27 -5.34 -1.86
CA LYS A 54 16.45 -5.75 -2.64
C LYS A 54 16.12 -6.81 -3.70
N THR A 55 15.28 -7.78 -3.36
CA THR A 55 14.85 -8.83 -4.30
C THR A 55 14.07 -8.24 -5.46
N LEU A 56 13.16 -7.30 -5.19
CA LEU A 56 12.37 -6.63 -6.22
C LEU A 56 13.23 -5.78 -7.14
N GLU A 57 14.18 -5.02 -6.59
CA GLU A 57 15.10 -4.22 -7.40
C GLU A 57 16.00 -5.10 -8.29
N GLN A 58 16.53 -6.21 -7.75
CA GLN A 58 17.28 -7.19 -8.52
C GLN A 58 16.44 -7.85 -9.61
N GLY A 59 15.13 -8.04 -9.36
CA GLY A 59 14.15 -8.55 -10.31
C GLY A 59 13.67 -7.52 -11.33
N LEU A 60 14.19 -6.29 -11.31
CA LEU A 60 13.83 -5.19 -12.21
C LEU A 60 12.35 -4.79 -12.10
N PHE A 61 11.78 -4.89 -10.93
CA PHE A 61 10.45 -4.32 -10.66
C PHE A 61 10.55 -2.80 -10.54
N ASP A 62 9.55 -2.08 -11.08
CA ASP A 62 9.48 -0.64 -11.03
C ASP A 62 9.05 -0.12 -9.67
N GLY A 63 8.23 -0.88 -8.94
CA GLY A 63 7.74 -0.45 -7.64
C GLY A 63 7.17 -1.54 -6.75
N LEU A 64 7.09 -1.21 -5.48
CA LEU A 64 6.34 -1.94 -4.46
C LEU A 64 5.16 -1.07 -4.03
N PHE A 65 3.96 -1.57 -4.23
CA PHE A 65 2.73 -0.95 -3.76
C PHE A 65 2.30 -1.57 -2.43
N LEU A 66 2.23 -0.74 -1.39
CA LEU A 66 1.79 -1.14 -0.07
C LEU A 66 0.36 -0.66 0.18
N ALA A 67 -0.55 -1.63 0.24
CA ALA A 67 -1.91 -1.36 0.70
C ALA A 67 -1.92 -1.06 2.21
N ASP A 68 -2.92 -0.31 2.63
CA ASP A 68 -3.21 -0.09 4.04
C ASP A 68 -4.72 -0.04 4.29
N ILE A 69 -5.12 -0.67 5.38
CA ILE A 69 -6.51 -0.69 5.86
C ILE A 69 -6.49 -0.49 7.37
N THR A 70 -6.98 0.64 7.82
CA THR A 70 -7.05 0.96 9.26
C THR A 70 -8.05 0.08 10.02
N GLY A 71 -9.10 -0.38 9.35
CA GLY A 71 -10.17 -1.20 9.95
C GLY A 71 -9.95 -2.70 9.79
N CYS A 72 -10.94 -3.45 10.22
CA CYS A 72 -10.97 -4.91 10.16
C CYS A 72 -12.15 -5.38 9.30
N TYR A 73 -11.95 -6.45 8.53
CA TYR A 73 -13.03 -7.12 7.83
C TYR A 73 -13.83 -8.00 8.82
N ASP A 74 -15.13 -7.79 8.85
CA ASP A 74 -16.08 -8.53 9.71
C ASP A 74 -17.15 -9.28 8.90
N VAL A 75 -16.89 -9.53 7.62
CA VAL A 75 -17.86 -10.15 6.69
C VAL A 75 -18.12 -11.61 7.04
N TYR A 76 -17.07 -12.36 7.39
CA TYR A 76 -17.22 -13.77 7.75
C TYR A 76 -17.89 -13.91 9.12
N GLN A 77 -19.05 -14.56 9.15
CA GLN A 77 -19.87 -14.74 10.35
C GLN A 77 -20.26 -13.44 11.09
N HIS A 78 -20.18 -12.29 10.41
CA HIS A 78 -20.46 -10.96 10.96
C HIS A 78 -19.63 -10.62 12.24
N ASN A 79 -18.40 -11.16 12.33
CA ASN A 79 -17.47 -10.86 13.42
C ASN A 79 -16.01 -10.98 12.96
N ILE A 80 -15.07 -10.65 13.84
CA ILE A 80 -13.63 -10.69 13.58
C ILE A 80 -12.91 -11.84 14.31
N ASP A 81 -13.66 -12.78 14.90
CA ASP A 81 -13.09 -13.80 15.78
C ASP A 81 -12.06 -14.68 15.09
N VAL A 82 -12.34 -15.09 13.83
CA VAL A 82 -11.40 -15.90 13.05
C VAL A 82 -10.13 -15.11 12.72
N THR A 83 -10.27 -13.85 12.34
CA THR A 83 -9.14 -12.96 12.07
C THR A 83 -8.24 -12.81 13.30
N LEU A 84 -8.84 -12.61 14.49
CA LEU A 84 -8.09 -12.52 15.74
C LEU A 84 -7.41 -13.84 16.12
N LYS A 85 -8.11 -14.97 15.94
CA LYS A 85 -7.59 -16.29 16.27
C LYS A 85 -6.40 -16.67 15.39
N GLU A 86 -6.50 -16.42 14.10
CA GLU A 86 -5.50 -16.85 13.11
C GLU A 86 -4.45 -15.76 12.80
N SER A 87 -4.59 -14.57 13.38
CA SER A 87 -3.72 -13.41 13.14
C SER A 87 -3.59 -13.03 11.66
N VAL A 88 -4.68 -13.18 10.89
CA VAL A 88 -4.75 -12.83 9.47
C VAL A 88 -5.18 -11.38 9.32
N GLN A 89 -4.37 -10.58 8.63
CA GLN A 89 -4.58 -9.13 8.44
C GLN A 89 -4.65 -8.30 9.74
N LEU A 90 -4.48 -8.92 10.88
CA LEU A 90 -4.39 -8.27 12.19
C LEU A 90 -3.26 -8.89 13.01
N PRO A 91 -2.37 -8.03 13.57
CA PRO A 91 -2.33 -6.59 13.41
C PRO A 91 -1.89 -6.16 11.99
N SER A 92 -2.35 -5.00 11.53
CA SER A 92 -1.79 -4.29 10.37
C SER A 92 -0.97 -3.11 10.88
N HIS A 93 0.24 -2.95 10.34
CA HIS A 93 1.15 -1.87 10.71
C HIS A 93 1.14 -0.76 9.65
N ASP A 94 1.45 0.48 10.06
CA ASP A 94 1.55 1.62 9.16
C ASP A 94 2.70 1.42 8.14
N PRO A 95 2.40 1.29 6.84
CA PRO A 95 3.41 1.03 5.81
C PRO A 95 4.35 2.22 5.59
N THR A 96 3.98 3.44 5.97
CA THR A 96 4.83 4.63 5.81
C THR A 96 6.14 4.51 6.59
N THR A 97 6.12 3.76 7.69
CA THR A 97 7.30 3.54 8.54
C THR A 97 8.39 2.70 7.87
N LEU A 98 8.03 1.91 6.87
CA LEU A 98 8.93 1.00 6.16
C LEU A 98 9.69 1.67 5.01
N VAL A 99 9.10 2.71 4.42
CA VAL A 99 9.57 3.30 3.16
C VAL A 99 11.03 3.76 3.23
N SER A 100 11.39 4.51 4.27
CA SER A 100 12.76 5.02 4.42
C SER A 100 13.79 3.90 4.54
N ALA A 101 13.45 2.82 5.25
CA ALA A 101 14.34 1.69 5.42
C ALA A 101 14.55 0.91 4.11
N MET A 102 13.47 0.67 3.37
CA MET A 102 13.55 0.02 2.05
C MET A 102 14.29 0.90 1.03
N ALA A 103 14.02 2.20 1.03
CA ALA A 103 14.69 3.16 0.16
C ALA A 103 16.21 3.25 0.41
N SER A 104 16.65 3.03 1.66
CA SER A 104 18.08 3.06 2.02
C SER A 104 18.90 1.90 1.44
N VAL A 105 18.24 0.85 0.97
CA VAL A 105 18.88 -0.36 0.42
C VAL A 105 18.58 -0.57 -1.06
N THR A 106 17.95 0.41 -1.72
CA THR A 106 17.57 0.39 -3.14
C THR A 106 17.91 1.73 -3.80
N GLU A 107 18.14 1.73 -5.12
CA GLU A 107 18.44 2.93 -5.91
C GLU A 107 17.31 3.32 -6.87
N HIS A 108 16.54 2.36 -7.37
CA HIS A 108 15.56 2.57 -8.44
C HIS A 108 14.12 2.21 -8.06
N LEU A 109 13.92 1.26 -7.13
CA LEU A 109 12.59 0.79 -6.74
C LEU A 109 11.73 1.93 -6.22
N GLY A 110 10.54 2.13 -6.81
CA GLY A 110 9.52 3.06 -6.35
C GLY A 110 8.68 2.49 -5.22
N PHE A 111 8.07 3.36 -4.40
CA PHE A 111 7.24 2.98 -3.27
C PHE A 111 5.89 3.66 -3.38
N GLY A 112 4.84 2.90 -3.72
CA GLY A 112 3.46 3.36 -3.68
C GLY A 112 2.85 3.00 -2.34
N ILE A 113 2.38 3.98 -1.58
CA ILE A 113 1.76 3.75 -0.28
C ILE A 113 0.31 4.21 -0.24
N THR A 114 -0.53 3.46 0.44
CA THR A 114 -1.92 3.84 0.69
C THR A 114 -1.98 4.71 1.93
N VAL A 115 -2.60 5.89 1.81
CA VAL A 115 -2.92 6.74 2.96
C VAL A 115 -4.34 7.28 2.80
N ASN A 116 -5.13 7.11 3.86
CA ASN A 116 -6.50 7.57 3.89
C ASN A 116 -6.59 9.06 4.25
N LEU A 117 -7.16 9.85 3.36
CA LEU A 117 -7.32 11.30 3.55
C LEU A 117 -8.27 11.67 4.70
N SER A 118 -9.18 10.78 5.06
CA SER A 118 -10.20 11.07 6.09
C SER A 118 -9.62 11.06 7.52
N TYR A 119 -8.41 10.54 7.70
CA TYR A 119 -7.86 10.27 9.06
C TYR A 119 -6.76 11.22 9.49
N GLU A 120 -6.30 12.08 8.59
CA GLU A 120 -5.22 13.02 8.88
C GLU A 120 -5.55 14.45 8.46
N THR A 121 -4.92 15.42 9.13
CA THR A 121 -5.00 16.80 8.66
C THR A 121 -4.11 16.99 7.42
N PRO A 122 -4.51 17.83 6.45
CA PRO A 122 -3.74 18.04 5.22
C PRO A 122 -2.28 18.45 5.48
N TYR A 123 -2.04 19.28 6.48
CA TYR A 123 -0.69 19.73 6.81
C TYR A 123 0.20 18.60 7.35
N GLN A 124 -0.31 17.76 8.25
CA GLN A 124 0.44 16.63 8.82
C GLN A 124 0.78 15.62 7.72
N PHE A 125 -0.21 15.31 6.87
CA PHE A 125 -0.02 14.46 5.71
C PHE A 125 1.06 15.01 4.77
N ALA A 126 0.92 16.27 4.31
CA ALA A 126 1.87 16.88 3.39
C ALA A 126 3.29 16.91 3.95
N ARG A 127 3.46 17.23 5.24
CA ARG A 127 4.77 17.23 5.91
C ARG A 127 5.41 15.85 5.90
N ARG A 128 4.64 14.79 6.22
CA ARG A 128 5.15 13.41 6.24
C ARG A 128 5.52 12.96 4.82
N MET A 129 4.63 13.16 3.86
CA MET A 129 4.87 12.76 2.46
C MET A 129 6.06 13.49 1.85
N ALA A 130 6.19 14.81 2.07
CA ALA A 130 7.36 15.55 1.60
C ALA A 130 8.67 15.03 2.22
N SER A 131 8.66 14.67 3.50
CA SER A 131 9.83 14.09 4.16
C SER A 131 10.22 12.75 3.53
N LEU A 132 9.26 11.87 3.30
CA LEU A 132 9.48 10.57 2.66
C LEU A 132 9.94 10.72 1.21
N ASP A 133 9.36 11.67 0.47
CA ASP A 133 9.74 11.95 -0.92
C ASP A 133 11.22 12.40 -1.02
N HIS A 134 11.65 13.28 -0.14
CA HIS A 134 13.07 13.66 -0.07
C HIS A 134 13.97 12.50 0.31
N LEU A 135 13.61 11.69 1.30
CA LEU A 135 14.40 10.54 1.73
C LEU A 135 14.48 9.44 0.65
N THR A 136 13.45 9.30 -0.15
CA THR A 136 13.41 8.35 -1.27
C THR A 136 13.96 8.93 -2.58
N GLN A 137 14.35 10.20 -2.61
CA GLN A 137 14.82 10.90 -3.81
C GLN A 137 13.78 10.89 -4.95
N GLY A 138 12.52 11.19 -4.62
CA GLY A 138 11.43 11.26 -5.60
C GLY A 138 10.84 9.90 -6.01
N ARG A 139 11.10 8.82 -5.26
CA ARG A 139 10.58 7.49 -5.56
C ARG A 139 9.31 7.13 -4.78
N LEU A 140 8.62 8.12 -4.23
CA LEU A 140 7.39 7.94 -3.48
C LEU A 140 6.16 8.15 -4.35
N GLY A 141 5.21 7.25 -4.29
CA GLY A 141 3.87 7.37 -4.86
C GLY A 141 2.80 7.28 -3.78
N TRP A 142 1.66 7.92 -4.00
CA TRP A 142 0.54 7.91 -3.07
C TRP A 142 -0.72 7.33 -3.71
N ASN A 143 -1.25 6.28 -3.11
CA ASN A 143 -2.58 5.76 -3.40
C ASN A 143 -3.61 6.49 -2.54
N ILE A 144 -4.41 7.33 -3.19
CA ILE A 144 -5.41 8.19 -2.55
C ILE A 144 -6.67 7.37 -2.28
N VAL A 145 -7.05 7.25 -1.01
CA VAL A 145 -8.29 6.57 -0.60
C VAL A 145 -9.05 7.40 0.43
N THR A 146 -10.36 7.23 0.47
CA THR A 146 -11.26 7.89 1.42
C THR A 146 -11.82 6.94 2.48
N GLY A 147 -11.44 5.65 2.40
CA GLY A 147 -11.95 4.61 3.30
C GLY A 147 -13.33 4.08 2.91
N TYR A 148 -13.67 2.90 3.41
CA TYR A 148 -14.95 2.24 3.15
C TYR A 148 -15.39 1.31 4.29
N LEU A 149 -14.57 1.18 5.35
CA LEU A 149 -14.86 0.29 6.48
C LEU A 149 -15.42 1.08 7.65
N ASP A 150 -16.60 0.71 8.10
CA ASP A 150 -17.23 1.26 9.28
C ASP A 150 -16.41 1.00 10.55
N SER A 151 -15.71 -0.14 10.61
CA SER A 151 -14.77 -0.46 11.68
C SER A 151 -13.61 0.54 11.78
N ALA A 152 -13.10 1.03 10.66
CA ALA A 152 -12.04 2.04 10.64
C ALA A 152 -12.49 3.36 11.25
N GLU A 153 -13.70 3.81 10.90
CA GLU A 153 -14.29 5.03 11.46
C GLU A 153 -14.46 4.93 12.99
N ARG A 154 -14.94 3.79 13.48
CA ARG A 154 -15.07 3.57 14.94
C ARG A 154 -13.73 3.57 15.65
N LEU A 155 -12.67 3.01 15.04
CA LEU A 155 -11.33 3.00 15.63
C LEU A 155 -10.73 4.39 15.82
N ILE A 156 -11.05 5.34 14.94
CA ILE A 156 -10.60 6.72 15.06
C ILE A 156 -11.56 7.61 15.86
N GLY A 157 -12.60 7.03 16.47
CA GLY A 157 -13.54 7.73 17.37
C GLY A 157 -14.74 8.35 16.67
N ASN A 158 -14.99 8.05 15.40
CA ASN A 158 -16.21 8.47 14.70
C ASN A 158 -17.38 7.50 14.98
N GLN A 159 -18.60 7.95 14.70
CA GLN A 159 -19.82 7.14 14.92
C GLN A 159 -20.11 6.16 13.76
N GLY A 160 -19.32 6.17 12.70
CA GLY A 160 -19.48 5.34 11.51
C GLY A 160 -19.14 6.09 10.22
N LEU A 161 -19.26 5.39 9.10
CA LEU A 161 -18.96 5.94 7.78
C LEU A 161 -19.84 7.15 7.46
N LYS A 162 -19.20 8.24 7.04
CA LYS A 162 -19.90 9.37 6.43
C LYS A 162 -20.35 8.99 5.01
N ALA A 163 -21.43 9.59 4.54
CA ALA A 163 -21.83 9.45 3.15
C ALA A 163 -20.67 9.87 2.22
N HIS A 164 -20.39 9.07 1.19
CA HIS A 164 -19.24 9.28 0.29
C HIS A 164 -19.20 10.71 -0.28
N ASP A 165 -20.37 11.26 -0.65
CA ASP A 165 -20.48 12.62 -1.18
C ASP A 165 -20.08 13.70 -0.16
N SER A 166 -20.24 13.44 1.13
CA SER A 166 -19.85 14.40 2.18
C SER A 166 -18.36 14.41 2.46
N VAL A 167 -17.64 13.33 2.12
CA VAL A 167 -16.18 13.23 2.30
C VAL A 167 -15.44 13.92 1.15
N SER A 168 -15.95 13.84 -0.07
CA SER A 168 -15.31 14.44 -1.25
C SER A 168 -15.32 15.98 -1.25
N TYR A 169 -16.16 16.63 -0.45
CA TYR A 169 -16.26 18.10 -0.35
C TYR A 169 -15.41 18.71 0.81
N THR A 170 -14.77 17.90 1.64
CA THR A 170 -14.01 18.40 2.80
C THR A 170 -12.51 18.50 2.57
N HIS A 171 -12.06 18.24 1.33
CA HIS A 171 -10.63 18.26 0.96
C HIS A 171 -10.35 19.09 -0.28
#